data_a457d4d5c17adaa53a536625d59c0d80
#
_entry.id   a457d4d5c17adaa53a536625d59c0d80
#
_cell.length_a   1.000
_cell.length_b   1.000
_cell.length_c   1.000
_cell.angle_alpha   90.00
_cell.angle_beta   90.00
_cell.angle_gamma   90.00
#
_symmetry.space_group_name_H-M   'P 1'
#
loop_
_entity.id
_entity.type
_entity.pdbx_description
1 polymer ?
#
loop_
_entity_poly.entity_id
_entity_poly.type
_entity_poly.pdbx_seq_one_letter_code
_entity_poly.pdbx_strand_id
1 'polypeptide(L)'
;ERYTKLIEEDGGQVHRQEDWGRRQLAYAINDIHKAHYILLNVECSSKALAELEDSFRYNDAVLRNLIIRREEAVTEQSEMLKAEENRTERRERRERPDTAEDTEEDGDDDSDSDNDTDE
;
A
#
# COMPACT_ATOMS: atom_id res chain seq x y z
N GLU A 1 -4.86 3.13 17.02
CA GLU A 1 -4.31 3.92 18.16
C GLU A 1 -4.66 3.30 19.52
N ARG A 2 -5.94 2.99 19.78
CA ARG A 2 -6.37 2.42 21.06
C ARG A 2 -5.68 1.10 21.41
N TYR A 3 -5.58 0.20 20.46
CA TYR A 3 -4.96 -1.12 20.65
C TYR A 3 -3.45 -1.03 20.80
N THR A 4 -2.83 -0.11 20.10
CA THR A 4 -1.40 0.18 20.22
C THR A 4 -1.05 0.65 21.63
N LYS A 5 -1.84 1.57 22.16
CA LYS A 5 -1.69 2.06 23.54
C LYS A 5 -1.85 0.95 24.58
N LEU A 6 -2.83 0.07 24.41
CA LEU A 6 -3.05 -1.06 25.31
C LEU A 6 -1.82 -1.99 25.38
N ILE A 7 -1.17 -2.23 24.25
CA ILE A 7 0.05 -3.05 24.15
C ILE A 7 1.23 -2.34 24.81
N GLU A 8 1.39 -1.05 24.55
CA GLU A 8 2.47 -0.24 25.12
C GLU A 8 2.34 -0.08 26.64
N GLU A 9 1.13 0.09 27.16
CA GLU A 9 0.83 0.19 28.59
C GLU A 9 1.19 -1.09 29.36
N ASP A 10 1.07 -2.26 28.75
CA ASP A 10 1.49 -3.54 29.32
C ASP A 10 3.02 -3.79 29.22
N GLY A 11 3.76 -2.85 28.67
CA GLY A 11 5.19 -2.98 28.41
C GLY A 11 5.55 -3.74 27.13
N GLY A 12 4.57 -3.95 26.28
CA GLY A 12 4.77 -4.54 24.95
C GLY A 12 5.31 -3.54 23.94
N GLN A 13 5.66 -4.04 22.77
CA GLN A 13 6.22 -3.25 21.67
C GLN A 13 5.48 -3.56 20.36
N VAL A 14 5.20 -2.50 19.60
CA VAL A 14 4.68 -2.62 18.23
C VAL A 14 5.84 -2.54 17.25
N HIS A 15 6.11 -3.63 16.54
CA HIS A 15 7.20 -3.72 15.57
C HIS A 15 6.80 -3.23 14.19
N ARG A 16 5.57 -3.51 13.77
CA ARG A 16 5.06 -3.11 12.47
C ARG A 16 3.57 -2.79 12.57
N GLN A 17 3.19 -1.69 11.98
CA GLN A 17 1.80 -1.30 11.82
C GLN A 17 1.57 -0.89 10.37
N GLU A 18 0.66 -1.56 9.70
CA GLU A 18 0.30 -1.27 8.32
C GLU A 18 -1.21 -1.08 8.21
N ASP A 19 -1.60 -0.08 7.47
CA ASP A 19 -2.96 0.19 7.04
C ASP A 19 -3.07 -0.16 5.55
N TRP A 20 -3.79 -1.24 5.25
CA TRP A 20 -3.98 -1.68 3.86
C TRP A 20 -5.16 -1.00 3.17
N GLY A 21 -5.85 -0.12 3.87
CA GLY A 21 -6.99 0.58 3.36
C GLY A 21 -8.24 -0.29 3.24
N ARG A 22 -9.25 0.26 2.60
CA ARG A 22 -10.52 -0.43 2.38
C ARG A 22 -10.41 -1.40 1.21
N ARG A 23 -10.66 -2.67 1.46
CA ARG A 23 -10.56 -3.74 0.48
C ARG A 23 -11.84 -4.54 0.41
N GLN A 24 -12.08 -5.13 -0.76
CA GLN A 24 -13.21 -6.04 -0.94
C GLN A 24 -12.96 -7.37 -0.20
N LEU A 25 -13.96 -7.82 0.55
CA LEU A 25 -13.96 -9.12 1.20
C LEU A 25 -14.18 -10.23 0.19
N ALA A 26 -13.63 -11.43 0.46
CA ALA A 26 -13.87 -12.61 -0.36
C ALA A 26 -15.34 -13.04 -0.32
N TYR A 27 -16.02 -12.80 0.79
CA TYR A 27 -17.45 -13.01 0.99
C TYR A 27 -18.00 -11.97 1.97
N ALA A 28 -19.30 -11.73 1.92
CA ALA A 28 -19.95 -10.78 2.81
C ALA A 28 -19.93 -11.27 4.27
N ILE A 29 -19.61 -10.35 5.19
CA ILE A 29 -19.71 -10.55 6.63
C ILE A 29 -20.72 -9.54 7.16
N ASN A 30 -21.81 -10.00 7.80
CA ASN A 30 -22.90 -9.15 8.28
C ASN A 30 -23.41 -8.17 7.20
N ASP A 31 -23.58 -8.66 5.97
CA ASP A 31 -23.99 -7.88 4.78
C ASP A 31 -23.00 -6.77 4.36
N ILE A 32 -21.79 -6.81 4.89
CA ILE A 32 -20.71 -5.88 4.54
C ILE A 32 -19.78 -6.56 3.52
N HIS A 33 -19.57 -5.91 2.39
CA HIS A 33 -18.77 -6.42 1.28
C HIS A 33 -17.33 -5.90 1.25
N LYS A 34 -17.07 -4.77 1.89
CA LYS A 34 -15.75 -4.13 1.97
C LYS A 34 -15.41 -3.82 3.41
N ALA A 35 -14.16 -4.00 3.77
CA ALA A 35 -13.64 -3.71 5.10
C ALA A 35 -12.28 -3.04 5.04
N HIS A 36 -11.95 -2.32 6.08
CA HIS A 36 -10.65 -1.73 6.31
C HIS A 36 -9.72 -2.77 6.96
N TYR A 37 -8.56 -3.02 6.36
CA TYR A 37 -7.57 -3.97 6.84
C TYR A 37 -6.43 -3.27 7.55
N ILE A 38 -6.12 -3.73 8.74
CA ILE A 38 -4.98 -3.26 9.53
C ILE A 38 -4.15 -4.45 9.96
N LEU A 39 -2.85 -4.39 9.72
CA LEU A 39 -1.87 -5.37 10.16
C LEU A 39 -1.04 -4.80 11.29
N LEU A 40 -0.94 -5.54 12.38
CA LEU A 40 -0.11 -5.21 13.53
C LEU A 40 0.82 -6.38 13.84
N ASN A 41 2.12 -6.11 13.90
CA ASN A 41 3.10 -7.04 14.44
C ASN A 41 3.55 -6.50 15.80
N VAL A 42 3.24 -7.25 16.83
CA VAL A 42 3.44 -6.81 18.21
C VAL A 42 4.13 -7.87 19.05
N GLU A 43 4.82 -7.43 20.05
CA GLU A 43 5.37 -8.26 21.12
C GLU A 43 4.72 -7.84 22.42
N CYS A 44 4.00 -8.74 23.06
CA CYS A 44 3.28 -8.46 24.29
C CYS A 44 3.17 -9.70 25.18
N SER A 45 2.76 -9.50 26.42
CA SER A 45 2.46 -10.60 27.35
C SER A 45 1.18 -11.34 26.94
N SER A 46 1.02 -12.56 27.45
CA SER A 46 -0.21 -13.32 27.26
C SER A 46 -1.43 -12.60 27.83
N LYS A 47 -1.26 -11.84 28.88
CA LYS A 47 -2.32 -11.04 29.49
C LYS A 47 -2.79 -9.91 28.57
N ALA A 48 -1.85 -9.15 28.00
CA ALA A 48 -2.16 -8.09 27.05
C ALA A 48 -2.83 -8.65 25.78
N LEU A 49 -2.39 -9.80 25.30
CA LEU A 49 -3.00 -10.48 24.18
C LEU A 49 -4.45 -10.88 24.46
N ALA A 50 -4.73 -11.44 25.62
CA ALA A 50 -6.09 -11.78 26.05
C ALA A 50 -7.01 -10.56 26.13
N GLU A 51 -6.52 -9.45 26.69
CA GLU A 51 -7.26 -8.19 26.73
C GLU A 51 -7.52 -7.62 25.32
N LEU A 52 -6.55 -7.77 24.40
CA LEU A 52 -6.69 -7.37 23.01
C LEU A 52 -7.75 -8.20 22.28
N GLU A 53 -7.75 -9.51 22.46
CA GLU A 53 -8.77 -10.41 21.91
C GLU A 53 -10.17 -10.06 22.42
N ASP A 54 -10.31 -9.82 23.72
CA ASP A 54 -11.57 -9.42 24.32
C ASP A 54 -12.04 -8.07 23.78
N SER A 55 -11.13 -7.13 23.59
CA SER A 55 -11.43 -5.83 22.96
C SER A 55 -11.95 -5.99 21.53
N PHE A 56 -11.37 -6.88 20.75
CA PHE A 56 -11.85 -7.18 19.39
C PHE A 56 -13.22 -7.85 19.40
N ARG A 57 -13.46 -8.72 20.35
CA ARG A 57 -14.72 -9.45 20.49
C ARG A 57 -15.89 -8.52 20.82
N TYR A 58 -15.67 -7.53 21.66
CA TYR A 58 -16.71 -6.60 22.12
C TYR A 58 -16.81 -5.32 21.32
N ASN A 59 -15.92 -5.08 20.38
CA ASN A 59 -15.93 -3.89 19.52
C ASN A 59 -16.69 -4.17 18.23
N ASP A 60 -17.84 -3.55 18.06
CA ASP A 60 -18.68 -3.71 16.86
C ASP A 60 -18.03 -3.19 15.57
N ALA A 61 -17.02 -2.33 15.68
CA ALA A 61 -16.26 -1.85 14.54
C ALA A 61 -15.31 -2.91 13.95
N VAL A 62 -14.98 -3.94 14.71
CA VAL A 62 -14.12 -5.06 14.28
C VAL A 62 -15.01 -6.18 13.75
N LEU A 63 -14.96 -6.43 12.45
CA LEU A 63 -15.71 -7.51 11.80
C LEU A 63 -15.09 -8.87 12.05
N ARG A 64 -13.78 -8.95 11.96
CA ARG A 64 -13.00 -10.18 12.11
C ARG A 64 -11.57 -9.87 12.53
N ASN A 65 -10.99 -10.74 13.32
CA ASN A 65 -9.58 -10.71 13.67
C ASN A 65 -8.92 -12.06 13.38
N LEU A 66 -7.62 -12.03 13.16
CA LEU A 66 -6.79 -13.21 13.05
C LEU A 66 -5.49 -12.95 13.80
N ILE A 67 -5.18 -13.80 14.76
CA ILE A 67 -3.97 -13.70 15.57
C ILE A 67 -3.07 -14.90 15.25
N ILE A 68 -1.86 -14.63 14.79
CA ILE A 68 -0.86 -15.63 14.44
C ILE A 68 0.38 -15.41 15.27
N ARG A 69 0.86 -16.47 15.91
CA ARG A 69 2.13 -16.44 16.62
C ARG A 69 3.29 -16.53 15.63
N ARG A 70 4.26 -15.63 15.78
CA ARG A 70 5.50 -15.63 14.98
C ARG A 70 6.68 -15.88 15.90
N GLU A 71 7.74 -16.43 15.34
CA GLU A 71 8.99 -16.68 16.06
C GLU A 71 9.92 -15.48 16.02
N GLU A 72 9.79 -14.65 15.00
CA GLU A 72 10.61 -13.47 14.78
C GLU A 72 9.77 -12.22 14.64
N ALA A 73 10.33 -11.07 15.05
CA ALA A 73 9.75 -9.76 14.82
C ALA A 73 9.93 -9.34 13.35
N VAL A 74 8.86 -9.30 12.60
CA VAL A 74 8.86 -8.85 11.21
C VAL A 74 8.61 -7.36 11.17
N THR A 75 9.58 -6.59 10.70
CA THR A 75 9.52 -5.13 10.59
C THR A 75 9.47 -4.63 9.16
N GLU A 76 9.74 -5.51 8.19
CA GLU A 76 9.71 -5.16 6.77
C GLU A 76 8.30 -4.93 6.28
N GLN A 77 8.17 -4.06 5.28
CA GLN A 77 6.90 -3.80 4.62
C GLN A 77 6.34 -5.08 4.00
N SER A 78 5.06 -5.36 4.23
CA SER A 78 4.39 -6.54 3.67
C SER A 78 4.25 -6.47 2.14
N GLU A 79 4.17 -7.61 1.51
CA GLU A 79 3.94 -7.72 0.06
C GLU A 79 2.60 -7.08 -0.36
N MET A 80 1.61 -7.14 0.50
CA MET A 80 0.29 -6.53 0.25
C MET A 80 0.38 -5.02 0.12
N LEU A 81 1.13 -4.38 1.01
CA LEU A 81 1.32 -2.93 0.98
C LEU A 81 2.19 -2.51 -0.20
N LYS A 82 3.26 -3.24 -0.48
CA LYS A 82 4.11 -3.03 -1.68
C LYS A 82 3.30 -3.14 -2.98
N ALA A 83 2.43 -4.12 -3.07
CA ALA A 83 1.58 -4.31 -4.24
C ALA A 83 0.58 -3.16 -4.42
N GLU A 84 0.03 -2.63 -3.34
CA GLU A 84 -0.89 -1.50 -3.38
C GLU A 84 -0.18 -0.19 -3.77
N GLU A 85 0.99 0.06 -3.23
CA GLU A 85 1.83 1.22 -3.60
C GLU A 85 2.20 1.18 -5.09
N ASN A 86 2.68 0.06 -5.59
CA ASN A 86 3.00 -0.13 -7.01
C ASN A 86 1.78 0.07 -7.91
N ARG A 87 0.60 -0.37 -7.46
CA ARG A 87 -0.65 -0.18 -8.19
C ARG A 87 -1.05 1.29 -8.27
N THR A 88 -0.89 2.01 -7.16
CA THR A 88 -1.19 3.43 -7.07
C THR A 88 -0.25 4.25 -7.95
N GLU A 89 1.06 4.01 -7.86
CA GLU A 89 2.06 4.66 -8.70
C GLU A 89 1.82 4.44 -10.21
N ARG A 90 1.47 3.19 -10.56
CA ARG A 90 1.16 2.84 -11.95
C ARG A 90 -0.09 3.56 -12.47
N ARG A 91 -1.07 3.75 -11.60
CA ARG A 91 -2.29 4.51 -11.92
C ARG A 91 -1.99 5.98 -12.10
N GLU A 92 -1.26 6.59 -11.17
CA GLU A 92 -0.86 7.99 -11.23
C GLU A 92 0.01 8.29 -12.47
N ARG A 93 0.91 7.35 -12.84
CA ARG A 93 1.71 7.47 -14.04
C ARG A 93 0.88 7.46 -15.32
N ARG A 94 -0.23 6.72 -15.33
CA ARG A 94 -1.17 6.71 -16.47
C ARG A 94 -2.05 7.94 -16.53
N GLU A 95 -2.33 8.55 -15.40
CA GLU A 95 -3.19 9.73 -15.28
C GLU A 95 -2.41 11.04 -15.48
N ARG A 96 -1.08 11.01 -15.49
CA ARG A 96 -0.27 12.17 -15.90
C ARG A 96 -0.44 12.39 -17.40
N PRO A 97 -0.98 13.54 -17.84
CA PRO A 97 -1.02 13.86 -19.25
C PRO A 97 0.42 13.95 -19.75
N ASP A 98 0.66 13.28 -20.87
CA ASP A 98 1.91 13.39 -21.61
C ASP A 98 2.04 14.84 -22.09
N THR A 99 2.72 15.67 -21.30
CA THR A 99 3.30 16.90 -21.82
C THR A 99 4.63 16.51 -22.46
N ALA A 100 4.55 15.74 -23.53
CA ALA A 100 5.63 15.64 -24.47
C ALA A 100 5.70 17.00 -25.17
N GLU A 101 6.69 17.79 -24.78
CA GLU A 101 7.14 18.90 -25.59
C GLU A 101 7.58 18.34 -26.93
N ASP A 102 6.77 18.63 -27.93
CA ASP A 102 7.08 18.47 -29.35
C ASP A 102 8.21 19.45 -29.66
N THR A 103 9.43 19.03 -29.53
CA THR A 103 10.58 19.72 -30.14
C THR A 103 10.60 19.34 -31.60
N GLU A 104 9.86 20.10 -32.38
CA GLU A 104 10.09 20.18 -33.80
C GLU A 104 11.50 20.75 -34.02
N GLU A 105 12.45 19.91 -34.35
CA GLU A 105 13.67 20.30 -35.00
C GLU A 105 13.36 20.43 -36.49
N ASP A 106 13.11 21.65 -36.89
CA ASP A 106 13.23 22.12 -38.28
C ASP A 106 14.67 21.91 -38.76
N GLY A 107 14.89 20.85 -39.44
CA GLY A 107 16.10 20.63 -40.23
C GLY A 107 15.89 21.10 -41.66
N ASP A 108 16.09 22.39 -41.89
CA ASP A 108 16.35 22.92 -43.21
C ASP A 108 17.69 22.36 -43.69
N ASP A 109 17.64 21.44 -44.63
CA ASP A 109 18.79 21.07 -45.46
C ASP A 109 18.50 21.47 -46.91
N ASP A 110 18.82 22.70 -47.15
CA ASP A 110 18.94 23.28 -48.50
C ASP A 110 20.26 22.81 -49.12
N SER A 111 20.23 21.81 -49.95
CA SER A 111 21.36 21.49 -50.82
C SER A 111 21.00 21.67 -52.25
N ASP A 112 21.16 22.87 -52.66
CA ASP A 112 21.38 23.25 -54.07
C ASP A 112 22.61 22.51 -54.62
N SER A 113 22.45 21.76 -55.63
CA SER A 113 23.53 21.31 -56.48
C SER A 113 23.12 21.48 -57.93
N ASP A 114 23.41 22.65 -58.34
CA ASP A 114 23.62 22.92 -59.76
C ASP A 114 24.79 22.08 -60.27
N ASN A 115 24.55 21.24 -61.20
CA ASN A 115 25.60 20.68 -62.03
C ASN A 115 25.25 20.90 -63.51
N ASP A 116 25.68 22.04 -63.99
CA ASP A 116 25.93 22.30 -65.39
C ASP A 116 27.11 21.47 -65.83
N THR A 117 26.92 20.68 -66.81
CA THR A 117 28.03 20.23 -67.69
C THR A 117 27.57 20.18 -69.07
N ASP A 118 28.14 21.09 -69.80
CA ASP A 118 28.18 21.24 -71.25
C ASP A 118 29.14 20.21 -71.81
N GLU A 119 28.84 19.83 -73.05
CA GLU A 119 29.55 19.01 -74.10
C GLU A 119 29.40 17.51 -74.09
#